data_7541eb6bc055894da23f4150bcccc3a1
#
_entry.id   7541eb6bc055894da23f4150bcccc3a1
#
_cell.length_a   1.000
_cell.length_b   1.000
_cell.length_c   1.000
_cell.angle_alpha   90.00
_cell.angle_beta   90.00
_cell.angle_gamma   90.00
#
_symmetry.space_group_name_H-M   'P 1'
#
loop_
_entity.id
_entity.type
_entity.pdbx_description
1 polymer ?
#
loop_
_entity_poly.entity_id
_entity_poly.type
_entity_poly.pdbx_seq_one_letter_code
_entity_poly.pdbx_strand_id
1 'polypeptide(L)'
;MVVMGLILFFSTLIKSNIMLLITGMMIGYITSSAISLLNFFATAEGVHSYMIWGMGNFSGVSLEQMPYFASFTLLGLVIAILLIKPLNALLLGNRYAENLGVNIKRTRNLLLISTGILTAVTTAFCGPVSFIGLAVPHIARLLLGTSNHNSLLPVTLLTGSAVALLCNLICILPGESGIIPLNAVTPVLGAPVIIYVIINQRRIQYFNLWKKQLLIKPVICASDIAPENRR
;
A
#
# COMPACT_ATOMS: atom_id res chain seq x y z
N MET A 1 15.72 7.50 -3.59
CA MET A 1 16.14 8.29 -2.41
C MET A 1 15.82 9.77 -2.54
N VAL A 2 16.15 10.45 -3.67
CA VAL A 2 15.84 11.89 -3.86
C VAL A 2 14.33 12.17 -3.75
N VAL A 3 13.48 11.40 -4.45
CA VAL A 3 12.03 11.55 -4.40
C VAL A 3 11.48 11.36 -2.99
N MET A 4 12.01 10.41 -2.22
CA MET A 4 11.63 10.20 -0.82
C MET A 4 12.00 11.41 0.04
N GLY A 5 13.19 11.99 -0.16
CA GLY A 5 13.61 13.22 0.52
C GLY A 5 12.66 14.40 0.23
N LEU A 6 12.25 14.57 -1.03
CA LEU A 6 11.26 15.58 -1.41
C LEU A 6 9.90 15.35 -0.75
N ILE A 7 9.41 14.11 -0.74
CA ILE A 7 8.12 13.78 -0.08
C ILE A 7 8.20 14.04 1.43
N LEU A 8 9.31 13.70 2.10
CA LEU A 8 9.51 13.99 3.52
C LEU A 8 9.56 15.50 3.77
N PHE A 9 10.23 16.26 2.94
CA PHE A 9 10.25 17.72 3.03
C PHE A 9 8.84 18.30 2.91
N PHE A 10 8.08 17.92 1.89
CA PHE A 10 6.69 18.36 1.75
C PHE A 10 5.77 17.83 2.86
N SER A 11 6.04 16.66 3.43
CA SER A 11 5.29 16.11 4.57
C SER A 11 5.39 16.99 5.82
N THR A 12 6.47 17.76 5.98
CA THR A 12 6.60 18.70 7.10
C THR A 12 5.79 19.97 6.88
N LEU A 13 5.63 20.41 5.63
CA LEU A 13 4.90 21.62 5.25
C LEU A 13 3.39 21.37 5.11
N ILE A 14 2.99 20.21 4.61
CA ILE A 14 1.60 19.89 4.27
C ILE A 14 0.97 19.08 5.41
N LYS A 15 -0.09 19.64 6.01
CA LYS A 15 -0.85 18.99 7.10
C LYS A 15 -1.90 18.00 6.59
N SER A 16 -2.39 18.16 5.35
CA SER A 16 -3.44 17.33 4.76
C SER A 16 -2.86 16.11 4.07
N ASN A 17 -3.38 14.92 4.39
CA ASN A 17 -2.96 13.67 3.74
C ASN A 17 -3.32 13.63 2.25
N ILE A 18 -4.45 14.25 1.86
CA ILE A 18 -4.88 14.32 0.46
C ILE A 18 -3.93 15.20 -0.35
N MET A 19 -3.57 16.37 0.18
CA MET A 19 -2.59 17.24 -0.49
C MET A 19 -1.22 16.59 -0.61
N LEU A 20 -0.78 15.82 0.40
CA LEU A 20 0.47 15.08 0.33
C LEU A 20 0.44 14.02 -0.77
N LEU A 21 -0.69 13.32 -0.93
CA LEU A 21 -0.88 12.34 -2.01
C LEU A 21 -0.83 13.02 -3.40
N ILE A 22 -1.51 14.15 -3.57
CA ILE A 22 -1.47 14.92 -4.83
C ILE A 22 -0.04 15.39 -5.13
N THR A 23 0.66 15.93 -4.12
CA THR A 23 2.06 16.36 -4.27
C THR A 23 2.96 15.21 -4.69
N GLY A 24 2.77 14.02 -4.09
CA GLY A 24 3.50 12.80 -4.48
C GLY A 24 3.26 12.40 -5.93
N MET A 25 2.01 12.48 -6.40
CA MET A 25 1.70 12.23 -7.82
C MET A 25 2.37 13.26 -8.75
N MET A 26 2.36 14.55 -8.39
CA MET A 26 3.00 15.59 -9.19
C MET A 26 4.52 15.39 -9.28
N ILE A 27 5.18 15.03 -8.17
CA ILE A 27 6.60 14.68 -8.16
C ILE A 27 6.86 13.46 -9.07
N GLY A 28 5.96 12.47 -9.04
CA GLY A 28 6.01 11.31 -9.93
C GLY A 28 5.95 11.69 -11.40
N TYR A 29 5.06 12.61 -11.79
CA TYR A 29 4.99 13.10 -13.17
C TYR A 29 6.25 13.88 -13.61
N ILE A 30 6.80 14.71 -12.73
CA ILE A 30 8.08 15.42 -13.02
C ILE A 30 9.20 14.40 -13.22
N THR A 31 9.29 13.39 -12.35
CA THR A 31 10.31 12.33 -12.46
C THR A 31 10.14 11.53 -13.75
N SER A 32 8.90 11.17 -14.11
CA SER A 32 8.59 10.46 -15.36
C SER A 32 8.98 11.28 -16.59
N SER A 33 8.69 12.59 -16.58
CA SER A 33 9.09 13.51 -17.66
C SER A 33 10.62 13.60 -17.80
N ALA A 34 11.33 13.69 -16.67
CA ALA A 34 12.79 13.69 -16.68
C ALA A 34 13.38 12.38 -17.24
N ILE A 35 12.80 11.22 -16.87
CA ILE A 35 13.19 9.92 -17.41
C ILE A 35 12.93 9.85 -18.92
N SER A 36 11.79 10.35 -19.39
CA SER A 36 11.47 10.39 -20.83
C SER A 36 12.46 11.24 -21.62
N LEU A 37 12.87 12.38 -21.04
CA LEU A 37 13.88 13.23 -21.65
C LEU A 37 15.26 12.55 -21.70
N LEU A 38 15.66 11.87 -20.63
CA LEU A 38 16.90 11.10 -20.60
C LEU A 38 16.89 9.95 -21.62
N ASN A 39 15.78 9.26 -21.78
CA ASN A 39 15.62 8.18 -22.77
C ASN A 39 15.70 8.73 -24.21
N PHE A 40 15.25 9.95 -24.46
CA PHE A 40 15.36 10.59 -25.77
C PHE A 40 16.82 10.80 -26.20
N PHE A 41 17.71 11.12 -25.25
CA PHE A 41 19.14 11.30 -25.51
C PHE A 41 19.98 10.02 -25.31
N ALA A 42 19.37 8.94 -24.85
CA ALA A 42 20.06 7.67 -24.56
C ALA A 42 20.35 6.87 -25.83
N THR A 43 21.34 5.99 -25.76
CA THR A 43 21.61 5.00 -26.83
C THR A 43 20.52 3.93 -26.87
N ALA A 44 20.33 3.28 -28.02
CA ALA A 44 19.35 2.22 -28.18
C ALA A 44 19.53 1.08 -27.14
N GLU A 45 20.78 0.74 -26.82
CA GLU A 45 21.11 -0.27 -25.80
C GLU A 45 20.70 0.19 -24.38
N GLY A 46 20.90 1.46 -24.07
CA GLY A 46 20.49 2.04 -22.78
C GLY A 46 18.98 2.02 -22.61
N VAL A 47 18.23 2.41 -23.65
CA VAL A 47 16.77 2.35 -23.66
C VAL A 47 16.28 0.92 -23.51
N HIS A 48 16.87 -0.04 -24.22
CA HIS A 48 16.53 -1.46 -24.14
C HIS A 48 16.76 -2.03 -22.73
N SER A 49 17.91 -1.72 -22.11
CA SER A 49 18.23 -2.13 -20.74
C SER A 49 17.24 -1.55 -19.73
N TYR A 50 16.86 -0.29 -19.89
CA TYR A 50 15.86 0.36 -19.05
C TYR A 50 14.47 -0.29 -19.20
N MET A 51 14.08 -0.63 -20.43
CA MET A 51 12.81 -1.35 -20.68
C MET A 51 12.76 -2.71 -19.99
N ILE A 52 13.84 -3.51 -20.13
CA ILE A 52 13.94 -4.82 -19.47
C ILE A 52 13.85 -4.68 -17.95
N TRP A 53 14.58 -3.73 -17.37
CA TRP A 53 14.48 -3.46 -15.93
C TRP A 53 13.08 -3.03 -15.51
N GLY A 54 12.42 -2.18 -16.32
CA GLY A 54 11.05 -1.71 -16.08
C GLY A 54 9.97 -2.80 -16.16
N MET A 55 10.26 -3.91 -16.79
CA MET A 55 9.36 -5.08 -16.88
C MET A 55 9.25 -5.82 -15.53
N GLY A 56 10.21 -5.66 -14.62
CA GLY A 56 10.26 -6.31 -13.32
C GLY A 56 10.65 -7.79 -13.41
N ASN A 57 11.58 -8.20 -12.54
CA ASN A 57 12.06 -9.58 -12.47
C ASN A 57 12.55 -9.90 -11.05
N PHE A 58 12.08 -10.98 -10.46
CA PHE A 58 12.60 -11.45 -9.15
C PHE A 58 13.90 -12.23 -9.27
N SER A 59 14.25 -12.72 -10.45
CA SER A 59 15.50 -13.48 -10.69
C SER A 59 16.73 -12.60 -10.90
N GLY A 60 16.58 -11.25 -10.90
CA GLY A 60 17.66 -10.30 -11.16
C GLY A 60 18.63 -10.09 -10.01
N VAL A 61 18.34 -10.60 -8.82
CA VAL A 61 19.17 -10.38 -7.62
C VAL A 61 20.28 -11.43 -7.57
N SER A 62 21.56 -11.01 -7.68
CA SER A 62 22.69 -11.92 -7.53
C SER A 62 22.93 -12.28 -6.06
N LEU A 63 23.57 -13.43 -5.81
CA LEU A 63 23.91 -13.88 -4.44
C LEU A 63 24.82 -12.88 -3.71
N GLU A 64 25.68 -12.16 -4.43
CA GLU A 64 26.53 -11.13 -3.85
C GLU A 64 25.76 -9.89 -3.38
N GLN A 65 24.63 -9.59 -4.03
CA GLN A 65 23.76 -8.48 -3.69
C GLN A 65 22.72 -8.81 -2.60
N MET A 66 22.49 -10.12 -2.36
CA MET A 66 21.51 -10.60 -1.40
C MET A 66 21.68 -10.04 0.02
N PRO A 67 22.90 -9.96 0.62
CA PRO A 67 23.06 -9.41 1.95
C PRO A 67 22.67 -7.93 2.05
N TYR A 68 22.94 -7.14 1.01
CA TYR A 68 22.53 -5.73 0.97
C TYR A 68 21.00 -5.61 0.87
N PHE A 69 20.38 -6.37 -0.03
CA PHE A 69 18.94 -6.43 -0.17
C PHE A 69 18.26 -6.82 1.15
N ALA A 70 18.73 -7.88 1.79
CA ALA A 70 18.21 -8.38 3.06
C ALA A 70 18.37 -7.37 4.20
N SER A 71 19.51 -6.70 4.31
CA SER A 71 19.80 -5.73 5.37
C SER A 71 18.85 -4.54 5.32
N PHE A 72 18.67 -3.93 4.15
CA PHE A 72 17.77 -2.78 3.98
C PHE A 72 16.30 -3.19 4.12
N THR A 73 15.92 -4.37 3.64
CA THR A 73 14.55 -4.88 3.79
C THR A 73 14.25 -5.14 5.27
N LEU A 74 15.18 -5.76 6.00
CA LEU A 74 15.04 -5.99 7.44
C LEU A 74 14.92 -4.68 8.21
N LEU A 75 15.74 -3.68 7.89
CA LEU A 75 15.67 -2.36 8.50
C LEU A 75 14.30 -1.69 8.29
N GLY A 76 13.78 -1.71 7.08
CA GLY A 76 12.44 -1.18 6.78
C GLY A 76 11.34 -1.94 7.53
N LEU A 77 11.46 -3.27 7.62
CA LEU A 77 10.50 -4.12 8.34
C LEU A 77 10.53 -3.87 9.85
N VAL A 78 11.70 -3.72 10.44
CA VAL A 78 11.85 -3.40 11.89
C VAL A 78 11.15 -2.08 12.20
N ILE A 79 11.35 -1.05 11.38
CA ILE A 79 10.65 0.24 11.56
C ILE A 79 9.13 0.04 11.45
N ALA A 80 8.65 -0.75 10.50
CA ALA A 80 7.22 -1.04 10.34
C ALA A 80 6.64 -1.76 11.57
N ILE A 81 7.36 -2.72 12.16
CA ILE A 81 6.97 -3.44 13.37
C ILE A 81 6.86 -2.47 14.57
N LEU A 82 7.81 -1.57 14.73
CA LEU A 82 7.78 -0.56 15.80
C LEU A 82 6.58 0.39 15.68
N LEU A 83 6.06 0.58 14.47
CA LEU A 83 4.92 1.45 14.20
C LEU A 83 3.54 0.77 14.39
N ILE A 84 3.48 -0.53 14.68
CA ILE A 84 2.22 -1.28 14.85
C ILE A 84 1.33 -0.64 15.92
N LYS A 85 1.89 -0.31 17.09
CA LYS A 85 1.13 0.28 18.21
C LYS A 85 0.55 1.66 17.85
N PRO A 86 1.35 2.64 17.36
CA PRO A 86 0.82 3.91 16.88
C PRO A 86 -0.23 3.77 15.77
N LEU A 87 -0.04 2.84 14.82
CA LEU A 87 -0.98 2.60 13.73
C LEU A 87 -2.33 2.06 14.24
N ASN A 88 -2.31 1.16 15.23
CA ASN A 88 -3.54 0.68 15.85
C ASN A 88 -4.29 1.78 16.60
N ALA A 89 -3.59 2.69 17.26
CA ALA A 89 -4.21 3.86 17.88
C ALA A 89 -4.85 4.80 16.84
N LEU A 90 -4.22 4.97 15.67
CA LEU A 90 -4.75 5.79 14.57
C LEU A 90 -6.03 5.22 13.94
N LEU A 91 -6.30 3.89 14.06
CA LEU A 91 -7.57 3.29 13.61
C LEU A 91 -8.78 3.86 14.35
N LEU A 92 -8.59 4.35 15.60
CA LEU A 92 -9.65 4.96 16.42
C LEU A 92 -9.86 6.45 16.08
N GLY A 93 -9.03 6.99 15.18
CA GLY A 93 -9.07 8.39 14.76
C GLY A 93 -7.95 9.24 15.35
N ASN A 94 -7.60 10.32 14.62
CA ASN A 94 -6.44 11.15 14.94
C ASN A 94 -6.54 11.79 16.34
N ARG A 95 -7.71 12.37 16.70
CA ARG A 95 -7.92 13.01 18.00
C ARG A 95 -7.78 12.02 19.17
N TYR A 96 -8.27 10.81 18.98
CA TYR A 96 -8.17 9.76 19.99
C TYR A 96 -6.71 9.30 20.17
N ALA A 97 -5.99 9.11 19.07
CA ALA A 97 -4.57 8.75 19.09
C ALA A 97 -3.70 9.82 19.77
N GLU A 98 -3.99 11.11 19.56
CA GLU A 98 -3.31 12.22 20.23
C GLU A 98 -3.55 12.19 21.76
N ASN A 99 -4.77 11.93 22.20
CA ASN A 99 -5.10 11.78 23.62
C ASN A 99 -4.38 10.59 24.29
N LEU A 100 -4.05 9.54 23.50
CA LEU A 100 -3.22 8.42 23.93
C LEU A 100 -1.72 8.72 23.91
N GLY A 101 -1.32 9.96 23.61
CA GLY A 101 0.09 10.38 23.57
C GLY A 101 0.81 10.05 22.25
N VAL A 102 0.10 9.62 21.19
CA VAL A 102 0.72 9.32 19.89
C VAL A 102 1.01 10.61 19.13
N ASN A 103 2.27 10.84 18.81
CA ASN A 103 2.67 11.94 17.94
C ASN A 103 2.42 11.59 16.46
N ILE A 104 1.30 12.09 15.92
CA ILE A 104 0.86 11.80 14.55
C ILE A 104 1.91 12.18 13.50
N LYS A 105 2.55 13.34 13.64
CA LYS A 105 3.56 13.80 12.68
C LYS A 105 4.77 12.87 12.66
N ARG A 106 5.28 12.48 13.84
CA ARG A 106 6.41 11.57 13.96
C ARG A 106 6.08 10.18 13.40
N THR A 107 4.88 9.65 13.72
CA THR A 107 4.40 8.36 13.21
C THR A 107 4.28 8.38 11.70
N ARG A 108 3.72 9.45 11.11
CA ARG A 108 3.60 9.62 9.66
C ARG A 108 4.97 9.66 8.99
N ASN A 109 5.91 10.43 9.51
CA ASN A 109 7.25 10.54 8.92
C ASN A 109 8.02 9.21 9.00
N LEU A 110 7.95 8.50 10.13
CA LEU A 110 8.58 7.18 10.26
C LEU A 110 7.93 6.15 9.31
N LEU A 111 6.61 6.23 9.13
CA LEU A 111 5.91 5.38 8.16
C LEU A 111 6.39 5.66 6.73
N LEU A 112 6.52 6.94 6.34
CA LEU A 112 7.03 7.33 5.04
C LEU A 112 8.47 6.85 4.83
N ILE A 113 9.32 6.92 5.86
CA ILE A 113 10.69 6.42 5.80
C ILE A 113 10.72 4.90 5.61
N SER A 114 9.96 4.16 6.44
CA SER A 114 9.87 2.69 6.35
C SER A 114 9.39 2.24 4.97
N THR A 115 8.25 2.76 4.52
CA THR A 115 7.69 2.41 3.20
C THR A 115 8.60 2.85 2.06
N GLY A 116 9.24 4.01 2.18
CA GLY A 116 10.18 4.54 1.20
C GLY A 116 11.43 3.66 1.06
N ILE A 117 12.01 3.17 2.17
CA ILE A 117 13.16 2.25 2.15
C ILE A 117 12.75 0.94 1.48
N LEU A 118 11.64 0.32 1.92
CA LEU A 118 11.15 -0.94 1.36
C LEU A 118 10.87 -0.84 -0.13
N THR A 119 10.19 0.22 -0.56
CA THR A 119 9.89 0.44 -1.99
C THR A 119 11.15 0.71 -2.80
N ALA A 120 12.07 1.53 -2.29
CA ALA A 120 13.30 1.85 -3.00
C ALA A 120 14.19 0.63 -3.21
N VAL A 121 14.31 -0.23 -2.20
CA VAL A 121 15.12 -1.46 -2.27
C VAL A 121 14.47 -2.46 -3.25
N THR A 122 13.19 -2.73 -3.10
CA THR A 122 12.49 -3.65 -4.03
C THR A 122 12.54 -3.15 -5.46
N THR A 123 12.32 -1.86 -5.70
CA THR A 123 12.37 -1.29 -7.05
C THR A 123 13.78 -1.32 -7.63
N ALA A 124 14.82 -1.06 -6.83
CA ALA A 124 16.20 -1.06 -7.31
C ALA A 124 16.66 -2.43 -7.78
N PHE A 125 16.30 -3.49 -7.04
CA PHE A 125 16.77 -4.86 -7.31
C PHE A 125 15.83 -5.67 -8.21
N CYS A 126 14.51 -5.51 -8.05
CA CYS A 126 13.52 -6.31 -8.78
C CYS A 126 12.79 -5.53 -9.88
N GLY A 127 13.10 -4.23 -10.04
CA GLY A 127 12.35 -3.32 -10.90
C GLY A 127 11.04 -2.84 -10.25
N PRO A 128 10.30 -1.93 -10.92
CA PRO A 128 9.03 -1.42 -10.45
C PRO A 128 7.96 -2.52 -10.52
N VAL A 129 7.57 -3.08 -9.38
CA VAL A 129 6.50 -4.09 -9.29
C VAL A 129 5.18 -3.40 -8.91
N SER A 130 4.19 -3.50 -9.78
CA SER A 130 2.87 -2.90 -9.59
C SER A 130 1.85 -3.92 -9.08
N PHE A 131 0.73 -3.42 -8.53
CA PHE A 131 -0.45 -4.16 -8.06
C PHE A 131 -0.26 -5.07 -6.83
N ILE A 132 0.88 -5.73 -6.62
CA ILE A 132 1.10 -6.60 -5.45
C ILE A 132 0.90 -5.81 -4.15
N GLY A 133 1.49 -4.61 -4.05
CA GLY A 133 1.39 -3.76 -2.87
C GLY A 133 -0.04 -3.29 -2.55
N LEU A 134 -0.92 -3.22 -3.55
CA LEU A 134 -2.33 -2.88 -3.36
C LEU A 134 -3.18 -4.13 -3.07
N ALA A 135 -3.01 -5.20 -3.83
CA ALA A 135 -3.83 -6.39 -3.73
C ALA A 135 -3.60 -7.16 -2.41
N VAL A 136 -2.36 -7.37 -2.03
CA VAL A 136 -1.98 -8.20 -0.88
C VAL A 136 -2.57 -7.73 0.45
N PRO A 137 -2.49 -6.44 0.85
CA PRO A 137 -3.11 -5.99 2.09
C PRO A 137 -4.62 -6.17 2.12
N HIS A 138 -5.27 -6.05 0.97
CA HIS A 138 -6.71 -6.27 0.85
C HIS A 138 -7.07 -7.75 0.99
N ILE A 139 -6.30 -8.65 0.36
CA ILE A 139 -6.45 -10.11 0.55
C ILE A 139 -6.26 -10.47 2.02
N ALA A 140 -5.20 -9.97 2.66
CA ALA A 140 -4.91 -10.24 4.07
C ALA A 140 -6.04 -9.78 5.00
N ARG A 141 -6.64 -8.61 4.75
CA ARG A 141 -7.81 -8.13 5.49
C ARG A 141 -9.05 -8.99 5.29
N LEU A 142 -9.28 -9.49 4.08
CA LEU A 142 -10.39 -10.42 3.80
C LEU A 142 -10.22 -11.74 4.54
N LEU A 143 -9.01 -12.28 4.56
CA LEU A 143 -8.70 -13.55 5.24
C LEU A 143 -8.84 -13.43 6.76
N LEU A 144 -8.41 -12.31 7.35
CA LEU A 144 -8.43 -12.11 8.79
C LEU A 144 -9.75 -11.55 9.32
N GLY A 145 -10.53 -10.85 8.51
CA GLY A 145 -11.72 -10.12 8.96
C GLY A 145 -11.44 -9.02 9.99
N THR A 146 -10.19 -8.62 10.18
CA THR A 146 -9.78 -7.60 11.16
C THR A 146 -8.81 -6.57 10.56
N SER A 147 -8.83 -5.38 11.12
CA SER A 147 -7.89 -4.29 10.78
C SER A 147 -6.75 -4.13 11.79
N ASN A 148 -6.65 -5.02 12.80
CA ASN A 148 -5.59 -4.95 13.80
C ASN A 148 -4.22 -5.25 13.17
N HIS A 149 -3.30 -4.28 13.22
CA HIS A 149 -1.98 -4.38 12.59
C HIS A 149 -1.09 -5.47 13.21
N ASN A 150 -1.32 -5.90 14.46
CA ASN A 150 -0.57 -6.99 15.08
C ASN A 150 -0.74 -8.31 14.30
N SER A 151 -1.98 -8.62 13.88
CA SER A 151 -2.28 -9.82 13.11
C SER A 151 -2.17 -9.57 11.59
N LEU A 152 -2.48 -8.35 11.15
CA LEU A 152 -2.49 -7.99 9.74
C LEU A 152 -1.09 -8.01 9.13
N LEU A 153 -0.06 -7.52 9.85
CA LEU A 153 1.30 -7.43 9.33
C LEU A 153 1.90 -8.82 9.01
N PRO A 154 1.91 -9.82 9.93
CA PRO A 154 2.45 -11.14 9.60
C PRO A 154 1.66 -11.85 8.51
N VAL A 155 0.33 -11.72 8.49
CA VAL A 155 -0.48 -12.34 7.42
C VAL A 155 -0.24 -11.64 6.09
N THR A 156 -0.05 -10.31 6.07
CA THR A 156 0.32 -9.58 4.84
C THR A 156 1.68 -10.03 4.30
N LEU A 157 2.66 -10.29 5.17
CA LEU A 157 3.95 -10.82 4.76
C LEU A 157 3.84 -12.22 4.15
N LEU A 158 3.09 -13.13 4.79
CA LEU A 158 2.88 -14.48 4.29
C LEU A 158 2.07 -14.51 2.98
N THR A 159 0.99 -13.76 2.91
CA THR A 159 0.19 -13.67 1.67
C THR A 159 0.95 -12.97 0.56
N GLY A 160 1.76 -11.96 0.87
CA GLY A 160 2.61 -11.27 -0.09
C GLY A 160 3.66 -12.18 -0.68
N SER A 161 4.34 -12.95 0.15
CA SER A 161 5.34 -13.94 -0.33
C SER A 161 4.69 -15.04 -1.18
N ALA A 162 3.53 -15.55 -0.76
CA ALA A 162 2.80 -16.55 -1.54
C ALA A 162 2.35 -16.02 -2.91
N VAL A 163 1.79 -14.81 -2.96
CA VAL A 163 1.38 -14.17 -4.22
C VAL A 163 2.58 -13.89 -5.12
N ALA A 164 3.69 -13.39 -4.56
CA ALA A 164 4.90 -13.14 -5.32
C ALA A 164 5.48 -14.41 -5.93
N LEU A 165 5.52 -15.52 -5.16
CA LEU A 165 5.98 -16.83 -5.66
C LEU A 165 5.05 -17.37 -6.75
N LEU A 166 3.73 -17.25 -6.60
CA LEU A 166 2.76 -17.64 -7.63
C LEU A 166 2.95 -16.83 -8.92
N CYS A 167 3.11 -15.50 -8.82
CA CYS A 167 3.40 -14.66 -9.98
C CYS A 167 4.71 -15.08 -10.66
N ASN A 168 5.76 -15.32 -9.88
CA ASN A 168 7.05 -15.76 -10.42
C ASN A 168 6.96 -17.12 -11.10
N LEU A 169 6.23 -18.07 -10.53
CA LEU A 169 5.99 -19.38 -11.13
C LEU A 169 5.30 -19.24 -12.48
N ILE A 170 4.27 -18.41 -12.59
CA ILE A 170 3.55 -18.14 -13.84
C ILE A 170 4.48 -17.50 -14.89
N CYS A 171 5.40 -16.61 -14.46
CA CYS A 171 6.37 -15.98 -15.36
C CYS A 171 7.35 -16.98 -15.99
N ILE A 172 7.68 -18.06 -15.26
CA ILE A 172 8.65 -19.08 -15.70
C ILE A 172 7.97 -20.22 -16.48
N LEU A 173 6.66 -20.43 -16.32
CA LEU A 173 5.90 -21.54 -16.96
C LEU A 173 6.08 -21.69 -18.47
N PRO A 174 6.24 -20.62 -19.30
CA PRO A 174 6.42 -20.76 -20.74
C PRO A 174 7.73 -21.43 -21.17
N GLY A 175 8.67 -21.65 -20.26
CA GLY A 175 9.90 -22.44 -20.51
C GLY A 175 10.77 -21.89 -21.64
N GLU A 176 10.91 -22.65 -22.71
CA GLU A 176 11.80 -22.32 -23.84
C GLU A 176 11.39 -21.08 -24.66
N SER A 177 10.14 -20.61 -24.51
CA SER A 177 9.60 -19.46 -25.27
C SER A 177 9.98 -18.10 -24.67
N GLY A 178 10.68 -18.07 -23.53
CA GLY A 178 11.11 -16.85 -22.85
C GLY A 178 10.40 -16.63 -21.49
N ILE A 179 10.87 -15.64 -20.75
CA ILE A 179 10.32 -15.27 -19.44
C ILE A 179 9.26 -14.17 -19.64
N ILE A 180 8.04 -14.42 -19.17
CA ILE A 180 7.00 -13.39 -19.18
C ILE A 180 7.36 -12.28 -18.16
N PRO A 181 7.25 -10.99 -18.53
CA PRO A 181 7.48 -9.89 -17.59
C PRO A 181 6.56 -9.95 -16.40
N LEU A 182 7.10 -9.74 -15.19
CA LEU A 182 6.33 -9.76 -13.96
C LEU A 182 5.19 -8.73 -13.96
N ASN A 183 5.45 -7.53 -14.52
CA ASN A 183 4.46 -6.46 -14.64
C ASN A 183 3.34 -6.74 -15.64
N ALA A 184 3.42 -7.80 -16.46
CA ALA A 184 2.31 -8.27 -17.27
C ALA A 184 1.38 -9.21 -16.46
N VAL A 185 1.96 -10.05 -15.59
CA VAL A 185 1.22 -11.04 -14.80
C VAL A 185 0.54 -10.42 -13.58
N THR A 186 1.23 -9.52 -12.87
CA THR A 186 0.74 -8.96 -11.60
C THR A 186 -0.57 -8.17 -11.72
N PRO A 187 -0.84 -7.36 -12.76
CA PRO A 187 -2.14 -6.71 -12.94
C PRO A 187 -3.27 -7.68 -13.26
N VAL A 188 -2.98 -8.71 -14.05
CA VAL A 188 -3.98 -9.72 -14.44
C VAL A 188 -4.49 -10.47 -13.22
N LEU A 189 -3.63 -10.77 -12.26
CA LEU A 189 -4.00 -11.41 -11.01
C LEU A 189 -4.53 -10.40 -9.97
N GLY A 190 -3.93 -9.22 -9.88
CA GLY A 190 -4.24 -8.22 -8.86
C GLY A 190 -5.53 -7.46 -9.12
N ALA A 191 -5.83 -7.08 -10.37
CA ALA A 191 -7.00 -6.27 -10.68
C ALA A 191 -8.34 -6.97 -10.37
N PRO A 192 -8.57 -8.26 -10.71
CA PRO A 192 -9.80 -8.96 -10.34
C PRO A 192 -10.01 -9.00 -8.82
N VAL A 193 -8.93 -9.23 -8.06
CA VAL A 193 -8.99 -9.25 -6.59
C VAL A 193 -9.40 -7.89 -6.04
N ILE A 194 -8.79 -6.81 -6.53
CA ILE A 194 -9.11 -5.45 -6.08
C ILE A 194 -10.56 -5.09 -6.42
N ILE A 195 -11.01 -5.41 -7.63
CA ILE A 195 -12.41 -5.18 -8.06
C ILE A 195 -13.37 -5.94 -7.16
N TYR A 196 -13.11 -7.22 -6.89
CA TYR A 196 -13.93 -8.03 -5.98
C TYR A 196 -14.01 -7.43 -4.58
N VAL A 197 -12.86 -6.98 -4.04
CA VAL A 197 -12.79 -6.33 -2.73
C VAL A 197 -13.61 -5.05 -2.69
N ILE A 198 -13.48 -4.19 -3.69
CA ILE A 198 -14.22 -2.91 -3.76
C ILE A 198 -15.72 -3.16 -3.81
N ILE A 199 -16.19 -4.12 -4.61
CA ILE A 199 -17.61 -4.46 -4.72
C ILE A 199 -18.13 -5.01 -3.38
N ASN A 200 -17.36 -5.88 -2.72
CA ASN A 200 -17.77 -6.51 -1.47
C ASN A 200 -17.74 -5.53 -0.28
N GLN A 201 -16.77 -4.62 -0.23
CA GLN A 201 -16.72 -3.56 0.79
C GLN A 201 -17.93 -2.61 0.69
N ARG A 202 -18.38 -2.26 -0.51
CA ARG A 202 -19.60 -1.45 -0.68
C ARG A 202 -20.83 -2.15 -0.11
N ARG A 203 -21.00 -3.44 -0.32
CA ARG A 203 -22.12 -4.21 0.25
C ARG A 203 -22.16 -4.16 1.78
N ILE A 204 -21.01 -4.30 2.43
CA ILE A 204 -20.92 -4.28 3.90
C ILE A 204 -21.24 -2.89 4.46
N GLN A 205 -20.80 -1.82 3.80
CA GLN A 205 -21.12 -0.44 4.21
C GLN A 205 -22.60 -0.13 4.07
N TYR A 206 -23.25 -0.50 2.96
CA TYR A 206 -24.69 -0.33 2.78
C TYR A 206 -25.49 -1.11 3.81
N PHE A 207 -25.11 -2.35 4.10
CA PHE A 207 -25.77 -3.18 5.10
C PHE A 207 -25.65 -2.59 6.51
N ASN A 208 -24.51 -2.07 6.88
CA ASN A 208 -24.29 -1.43 8.18
C ASN A 208 -25.04 -0.09 8.32
N LEU A 209 -25.13 0.70 7.27
CA LEU A 209 -25.93 1.93 7.24
C LEU A 209 -27.43 1.62 7.37
N TRP A 210 -27.91 0.60 6.67
CA TRP A 210 -29.29 0.16 6.74
C TRP A 210 -29.66 -0.37 8.12
N LYS A 211 -28.79 -1.20 8.73
CA LYS A 211 -28.94 -1.68 10.11
C LYS A 211 -28.95 -0.55 11.13
N LYS A 212 -28.14 0.49 10.94
CA LYS A 212 -28.10 1.67 11.79
C LYS A 212 -29.37 2.50 11.66
N GLN A 213 -29.92 2.66 10.46
CA GLN A 213 -31.21 3.34 10.24
C GLN A 213 -32.39 2.59 10.86
N LEU A 214 -32.40 1.25 10.82
CA LEU A 214 -33.43 0.43 11.45
C LEU A 214 -33.39 0.51 12.99
N LEU A 215 -32.20 0.67 13.58
CA LEU A 215 -32.03 0.83 15.03
C LEU A 215 -32.42 2.23 15.54
N ILE A 216 -32.33 3.27 14.68
CA ILE A 216 -32.64 4.65 15.05
C ILE A 216 -34.16 4.94 14.89
N LYS A 217 -34.85 4.32 13.92
CA LYS A 217 -36.28 4.53 13.69
C LYS A 217 -37.19 4.21 14.90
N PRO A 218 -37.00 3.12 15.68
CA PRO A 218 -37.87 2.87 16.82
C PRO A 218 -37.67 3.84 17.99
N VAL A 219 -36.51 4.51 18.10
CA VAL A 219 -36.25 5.48 19.18
C VAL A 219 -36.96 6.80 18.92
N ILE A 220 -37.09 7.22 17.66
CA ILE A 220 -37.76 8.48 17.30
C ILE A 220 -39.28 8.33 17.39
N CYS A 221 -39.86 7.14 17.03
CA CYS A 221 -41.28 6.88 17.19
C CYS A 221 -41.73 6.75 18.66
N ALA A 222 -40.83 6.41 19.58
CA ALA A 222 -41.15 6.30 21.01
C ALA A 222 -41.17 7.67 21.74
N SER A 223 -40.51 8.68 21.20
CA SER A 223 -40.49 10.04 21.78
C SER A 223 -41.73 10.88 21.42
N ASP A 224 -42.43 10.52 20.34
CA ASP A 224 -43.62 11.27 19.86
C ASP A 224 -44.95 10.76 20.48
N ILE A 225 -44.93 9.74 21.33
CA ILE A 225 -46.13 9.17 21.98
C ILE A 225 -46.19 9.52 23.49
N ALA A 226 -45.49 10.54 23.94
CA ALA A 226 -45.73 11.05 25.29
C ALA A 226 -46.93 12.01 25.26
N PRO A 227 -48.10 11.70 25.86
CA PRO A 227 -49.20 12.64 25.90
C PRO A 227 -48.84 13.77 26.84
N GLU A 228 -48.93 14.99 26.30
CA GLU A 228 -48.87 16.23 27.04
C GLU A 228 -50.05 16.29 28.00
N ASN A 229 -49.85 15.95 29.27
CA ASN A 229 -50.83 16.05 30.32
C ASN A 229 -50.72 17.45 30.95
N ARG A 230 -51.44 18.41 30.35
CA ARG A 230 -51.75 19.71 31.01
C ARG A 230 -52.77 19.49 32.10
N ARG A 231 -52.43 19.77 33.36
CA ARG A 231 -53.28 20.42 34.34
C ARG A 231 -52.47 21.40 35.15
#